data_972eee61b0dc928defc206221c23c843
#
_entry.id   972eee61b0dc928defc206221c23c843
#
_cell.length_a   1.000
_cell.length_b   1.000
_cell.length_c   1.000
_cell.angle_alpha   90.00
_cell.angle_beta   90.00
_cell.angle_gamma   90.00
#
_symmetry.space_group_name_H-M   'P 1'
#
loop_
_entity.id
_entity.type
_entity.pdbx_description
1 polymer ?
#
loop_
_entity_poly.entity_id
_entity_poly.type
_entity_poly.pdbx_seq_one_letter_code
_entity_poly.pdbx_strand_id
1 'polypeptide(L)'
;MTIRIDLLPKTKYVVPGNSACAGCGMMIGLKVLGMALGEEAVLSIPASCASVVQGLGPKSGVALPILNVPFASAASVATGISEAFRQLGVKGQAVVWAGDGGTADIGFAAVSAAAERNSDVLYIMYDNEAYMNTGIQRSSETPKGAWTTTTPTGKREAKKDVALILLAHGVPYVATANIAYPQDFYRKIKRASEIRGFKFIHLFAPCPPGWLFDPSLTVEVARKAVETGVFILWEYDNGELKLNPPSSALVDKSRRKPLVEYLKLQGRYAHLSEDQIKQMEEEIDRRWQFLLRFAQAARPRA
;
A
#
# COMPACT_ATOMS: atom_id res chain seq x y z
N MET A 1 -11.99 -17.92 5.86
CA MET A 1 -11.07 -18.67 4.97
C MET A 1 -9.70 -18.64 5.61
N THR A 2 -9.15 -19.78 6.01
CA THR A 2 -7.85 -19.86 6.69
C THR A 2 -6.76 -19.52 5.68
N ILE A 3 -5.91 -18.55 6.01
CA ILE A 3 -4.78 -18.16 5.16
C ILE A 3 -3.75 -19.28 5.15
N ARG A 4 -3.54 -19.89 4.01
CA ARG A 4 -2.57 -20.96 3.77
C ARG A 4 -1.28 -20.35 3.20
N ILE A 5 -0.44 -19.76 4.08
CA ILE A 5 0.86 -19.14 3.69
C ILE A 5 1.81 -20.20 3.09
N ASP A 6 1.66 -21.44 3.49
CA ASP A 6 2.43 -22.58 2.98
C ASP A 6 2.17 -22.88 1.48
N LEU A 7 1.06 -22.37 0.93
CA LEU A 7 0.76 -22.47 -0.51
C LEU A 7 1.44 -21.40 -1.37
N LEU A 8 2.03 -20.37 -0.76
CA LEU A 8 2.80 -19.37 -1.51
C LEU A 8 4.18 -19.90 -1.89
N PRO A 9 4.71 -19.54 -3.07
CA PRO A 9 6.03 -19.95 -3.50
C PRO A 9 7.11 -19.57 -2.49
N LYS A 10 8.04 -20.49 -2.18
CA LYS A 10 9.20 -20.16 -1.35
C LYS A 10 10.19 -19.36 -2.19
N THR A 11 10.55 -18.16 -1.76
CA THR A 11 11.48 -17.30 -2.48
C THR A 11 12.63 -16.83 -1.61
N LYS A 12 13.76 -16.51 -2.26
CA LYS A 12 14.95 -15.93 -1.64
C LYS A 12 15.17 -14.46 -2.02
N TYR A 13 14.13 -13.80 -2.58
CA TYR A 13 14.25 -12.41 -3.05
C TYR A 13 14.39 -11.37 -1.95
N VAL A 14 14.00 -11.69 -0.72
CA VAL A 14 14.33 -10.92 0.48
C VAL A 14 15.44 -11.65 1.22
N VAL A 15 16.58 -10.99 1.34
CA VAL A 15 17.82 -11.59 1.90
C VAL A 15 17.83 -11.40 3.42
N PRO A 16 18.12 -12.45 4.21
CA PRO A 16 18.28 -12.34 5.66
C PRO A 16 19.44 -11.39 6.04
N GLY A 17 19.35 -10.78 7.23
CA GLY A 17 20.39 -9.86 7.72
C GLY A 17 20.37 -8.49 7.06
N ASN A 18 19.24 -8.10 6.45
CA ASN A 18 19.04 -6.77 5.89
C ASN A 18 18.81 -5.69 6.97
N SER A 19 18.79 -4.41 6.55
CA SER A 19 18.69 -3.23 7.42
C SER A 19 17.24 -2.87 7.82
N ALA A 20 16.25 -3.74 7.60
CA ALA A 20 14.87 -3.46 7.98
C ALA A 20 14.69 -3.46 9.50
N CYS A 21 13.80 -2.61 10.00
CA CYS A 21 13.37 -2.64 11.38
C CYS A 21 12.70 -3.99 11.71
N ALA A 22 12.80 -4.44 12.97
CA ALA A 22 12.04 -5.59 13.45
C ALA A 22 10.54 -5.36 13.21
N GLY A 23 9.83 -6.37 12.72
CA GLY A 23 8.39 -6.30 12.46
C GLY A 23 7.98 -5.39 11.28
N CYS A 24 8.90 -4.98 10.41
CA CYS A 24 8.60 -4.07 9.31
C CYS A 24 7.52 -4.64 8.36
N GLY A 25 6.35 -3.98 8.28
CA GLY A 25 5.26 -4.39 7.40
C GLY A 25 5.61 -4.33 5.91
N MET A 26 6.42 -3.35 5.49
CA MET A 26 6.90 -3.23 4.11
C MET A 26 7.64 -4.50 3.66
N MET A 27 8.43 -5.13 4.55
CA MET A 27 9.23 -6.33 4.21
C MET A 27 8.34 -7.55 3.97
N ILE A 28 7.23 -7.67 4.68
CA ILE A 28 6.23 -8.71 4.42
C ILE A 28 5.68 -8.54 3.01
N GLY A 29 5.31 -7.31 2.65
CA GLY A 29 4.82 -6.97 1.32
C GLY A 29 5.85 -7.25 0.21
N LEU A 30 7.09 -6.82 0.40
CA LEU A 30 8.17 -7.03 -0.58
C LEU A 30 8.46 -8.53 -0.81
N LYS A 31 8.37 -9.33 0.24
CA LYS A 31 8.48 -10.80 0.12
C LYS A 31 7.35 -11.37 -0.75
N VAL A 32 6.12 -10.92 -0.55
CA VAL A 32 4.97 -11.36 -1.37
C VAL A 32 5.11 -10.91 -2.82
N LEU A 33 5.62 -9.69 -3.07
CA LEU A 33 5.93 -9.21 -4.42
C LEU A 33 6.93 -10.13 -5.13
N GLY A 34 8.04 -10.45 -4.47
CA GLY A 34 9.03 -11.38 -5.02
C GLY A 34 8.46 -12.78 -5.30
N MET A 35 7.57 -13.28 -4.41
CA MET A 35 6.85 -14.54 -4.64
C MET A 35 5.94 -14.51 -5.87
N ALA A 36 5.32 -13.35 -6.15
CA ALA A 36 4.37 -13.22 -7.24
C ALA A 36 5.04 -13.05 -8.61
N LEU A 37 6.07 -12.23 -8.70
CA LEU A 37 6.69 -11.84 -9.97
C LEU A 37 8.06 -12.45 -10.21
N GLY A 38 8.82 -12.73 -9.14
CA GLY A 38 10.17 -13.27 -9.27
C GLY A 38 11.08 -12.37 -10.11
N GLU A 39 11.92 -12.99 -10.93
CA GLU A 39 12.91 -12.32 -11.78
C GLU A 39 12.29 -11.52 -12.96
N GLU A 40 11.00 -11.66 -13.21
CA GLU A 40 10.31 -10.83 -14.22
C GLU A 40 10.14 -9.38 -13.78
N ALA A 41 10.30 -9.07 -12.48
CA ALA A 41 10.16 -7.72 -11.95
C ALA A 41 11.48 -6.94 -12.00
N VAL A 42 11.44 -5.72 -12.52
CA VAL A 42 12.47 -4.70 -12.33
C VAL A 42 11.89 -3.56 -11.49
N LEU A 43 12.49 -3.31 -10.33
CA LEU A 43 11.97 -2.38 -9.35
C LEU A 43 12.56 -0.98 -9.54
N SER A 44 11.70 0.04 -9.62
CA SER A 44 12.05 1.45 -9.42
C SER A 44 11.77 1.80 -7.95
N ILE A 45 12.81 2.07 -7.17
CA ILE A 45 12.70 2.37 -5.73
C ILE A 45 13.16 3.80 -5.48
N PRO A 46 12.26 4.73 -5.07
CA PRO A 46 12.66 6.08 -4.68
C PRO A 46 13.30 6.10 -3.29
N ALA A 47 13.99 7.17 -2.95
CA ALA A 47 14.55 7.40 -1.62
C ALA A 47 13.49 7.13 -0.53
N SER A 48 13.74 6.16 0.35
CA SER A 48 12.73 5.65 1.30
C SER A 48 13.32 4.59 2.23
N CYS A 49 12.52 4.04 3.15
CA CYS A 49 12.90 2.84 3.89
C CYS A 49 13.32 1.69 2.96
N ALA A 50 12.66 1.55 1.81
CA ALA A 50 13.00 0.51 0.83
C ALA A 50 14.39 0.68 0.25
N SER A 51 14.85 1.91 -0.02
CA SER A 51 16.20 2.17 -0.51
C SER A 51 17.29 1.86 0.55
N VAL A 52 16.99 2.07 1.83
CA VAL A 52 17.89 1.67 2.93
C VAL A 52 17.99 0.15 3.03
N VAL A 53 16.87 -0.56 2.95
CA VAL A 53 16.85 -2.03 3.00
C VAL A 53 17.49 -2.65 1.75
N GLN A 54 17.23 -2.06 0.59
CA GLN A 54 17.92 -2.45 -0.65
C GLN A 54 19.43 -2.41 -0.44
N GLY A 55 19.97 -1.32 0.15
CA GLY A 55 21.40 -1.19 0.41
C GLY A 55 22.24 -1.14 -0.88
N LEU A 56 23.55 -1.35 -0.74
CA LEU A 56 24.51 -1.28 -1.84
C LEU A 56 25.29 -2.58 -1.96
N GLY A 57 25.48 -3.06 -3.18
CA GLY A 57 26.37 -4.18 -3.52
C GLY A 57 26.09 -5.45 -2.69
N PRO A 58 27.11 -6.06 -2.07
CA PRO A 58 26.96 -7.34 -1.40
C PRO A 58 26.11 -7.30 -0.13
N LYS A 59 25.74 -6.10 0.35
CA LYS A 59 24.84 -5.89 1.51
C LYS A 59 23.38 -5.65 1.10
N SER A 60 23.03 -5.87 -0.16
CA SER A 60 21.65 -5.71 -0.59
C SER A 60 20.71 -6.65 0.16
N GLY A 61 19.63 -6.10 0.74
CA GLY A 61 18.56 -6.88 1.36
C GLY A 61 17.55 -7.44 0.36
N VAL A 62 17.73 -7.18 -0.93
CA VAL A 62 16.78 -7.55 -1.99
C VAL A 62 17.54 -8.14 -3.18
N ALA A 63 17.16 -9.34 -3.58
CA ALA A 63 17.76 -10.07 -4.71
C ALA A 63 16.86 -10.01 -5.96
N LEU A 64 16.39 -8.82 -6.31
CA LEU A 64 15.68 -8.50 -7.55
C LEU A 64 16.44 -7.40 -8.29
N PRO A 65 16.31 -7.27 -9.61
CA PRO A 65 16.81 -6.12 -10.34
C PRO A 65 16.18 -4.81 -9.85
N ILE A 66 17.02 -3.83 -9.47
CA ILE A 66 16.56 -2.58 -8.86
C ILE A 66 17.28 -1.38 -9.47
N LEU A 67 16.51 -0.34 -9.75
CA LEU A 67 17.00 1.02 -9.97
C LEU A 67 16.59 1.89 -8.78
N ASN A 68 17.59 2.36 -8.02
CA ASN A 68 17.37 3.37 -6.98
C ASN A 68 17.30 4.74 -7.65
N VAL A 69 16.29 5.52 -7.34
CA VAL A 69 15.96 6.73 -8.10
C VAL A 69 15.70 7.93 -7.18
N PRO A 70 15.83 9.17 -7.66
CA PRO A 70 15.45 10.35 -6.90
C PRO A 70 14.01 10.29 -6.40
N PHE A 71 13.73 10.95 -5.28
CA PHE A 71 12.50 10.78 -4.50
C PHE A 71 11.22 10.97 -5.33
N ALA A 72 11.19 11.94 -6.25
CA ALA A 72 10.00 12.25 -7.05
C ALA A 72 9.88 11.44 -8.36
N SER A 73 10.88 10.63 -8.75
CA SER A 73 11.01 10.18 -10.15
C SER A 73 10.62 8.71 -10.39
N ALA A 74 10.15 8.00 -9.37
CA ALA A 74 9.93 6.54 -9.46
C ALA A 74 8.99 6.13 -10.61
N ALA A 75 7.87 6.83 -10.80
CA ALA A 75 6.92 6.54 -11.87
C ALA A 75 7.51 6.82 -13.26
N SER A 76 8.27 7.92 -13.41
CA SER A 76 8.91 8.27 -14.67
C SER A 76 9.97 7.25 -15.09
N VAL A 77 10.80 6.79 -14.13
CA VAL A 77 11.81 5.76 -14.40
C VAL A 77 11.14 4.43 -14.73
N ALA A 78 10.09 4.03 -13.99
CA ALA A 78 9.34 2.81 -14.30
C ALA A 78 8.67 2.86 -15.69
N THR A 79 8.20 4.03 -16.13
CA THR A 79 7.72 4.22 -17.51
C THR A 79 8.85 3.94 -18.51
N GLY A 80 10.07 4.46 -18.27
CA GLY A 80 11.23 4.17 -19.11
C GLY A 80 11.63 2.70 -19.13
N ILE A 81 11.56 2.00 -17.98
CA ILE A 81 11.80 0.54 -17.90
C ILE A 81 10.78 -0.21 -18.76
N SER A 82 9.49 0.14 -18.63
CA SER A 82 8.42 -0.47 -19.42
C SER A 82 8.62 -0.30 -20.93
N GLU A 83 8.99 0.92 -21.34
CA GLU A 83 9.29 1.20 -22.76
C GLU A 83 10.53 0.43 -23.26
N ALA A 84 11.55 0.28 -22.41
CA ALA A 84 12.72 -0.53 -22.73
C ALA A 84 12.34 -2.00 -22.97
N PHE A 85 11.50 -2.60 -22.12
CA PHE A 85 10.99 -3.95 -22.32
C PHE A 85 10.26 -4.08 -23.68
N ARG A 86 9.42 -3.10 -23.99
CA ARG A 86 8.67 -3.07 -25.25
C ARG A 86 9.60 -2.99 -26.46
N GLN A 87 10.60 -2.09 -26.44
CA GLN A 87 11.53 -1.90 -27.56
C GLN A 87 12.46 -3.09 -27.77
N LEU A 88 12.90 -3.73 -26.69
CA LEU A 88 13.80 -4.87 -26.75
C LEU A 88 13.07 -6.20 -26.98
N GLY A 89 11.73 -6.21 -26.97
CA GLY A 89 10.95 -7.44 -27.08
C GLY A 89 11.16 -8.40 -25.89
N VAL A 90 11.59 -7.90 -24.73
CA VAL A 90 11.88 -8.70 -23.55
C VAL A 90 10.64 -8.77 -22.65
N LYS A 91 10.33 -9.96 -22.16
CA LYS A 91 9.26 -10.15 -21.17
C LYS A 91 9.75 -9.63 -19.80
N GLY A 92 8.99 -8.75 -19.17
CA GLY A 92 9.28 -8.21 -17.86
C GLY A 92 8.16 -7.31 -17.36
N GLN A 93 8.17 -7.02 -16.06
CA GLN A 93 7.24 -6.11 -15.42
C GLN A 93 8.00 -4.94 -14.78
N ALA A 94 7.74 -3.73 -15.26
CA ALA A 94 8.20 -2.52 -14.58
C ALA A 94 7.36 -2.30 -13.32
N VAL A 95 8.01 -2.27 -12.17
CA VAL A 95 7.35 -2.15 -10.86
C VAL A 95 7.89 -0.94 -10.12
N VAL A 96 7.02 -0.10 -9.61
CA VAL A 96 7.38 0.89 -8.58
C VAL A 96 7.10 0.29 -7.20
N TRP A 97 8.09 0.36 -6.31
CA TRP A 97 7.96 0.03 -4.91
C TRP A 97 8.28 1.27 -4.08
N ALA A 98 7.25 2.05 -3.73
CA ALA A 98 7.41 3.38 -3.12
C ALA A 98 6.60 3.53 -1.84
N GLY A 99 7.11 4.32 -0.89
CA GLY A 99 6.37 4.73 0.30
C GLY A 99 5.27 5.75 -0.01
N ASP A 100 4.39 5.94 0.96
CA ASP A 100 3.26 6.85 0.88
C ASP A 100 3.68 8.32 0.63
N GLY A 101 4.66 8.85 1.35
CA GLY A 101 5.13 10.22 1.13
C GLY A 101 5.76 10.43 -0.25
N GLY A 102 6.52 9.45 -0.75
CA GLY A 102 7.08 9.48 -2.11
C GLY A 102 6.02 9.37 -3.21
N THR A 103 4.90 8.76 -2.92
CA THR A 103 3.79 8.55 -3.86
C THR A 103 2.76 9.67 -3.81
N ALA A 104 2.23 9.94 -2.61
CA ALA A 104 1.08 10.83 -2.41
C ALA A 104 1.45 12.31 -2.41
N ASP A 105 2.72 12.62 -2.13
CA ASP A 105 3.21 13.98 -2.01
C ASP A 105 4.19 14.33 -3.14
N ILE A 106 5.50 14.20 -2.91
CA ILE A 106 6.52 14.74 -3.82
C ILE A 106 6.53 14.06 -5.20
N GLY A 107 6.20 12.78 -5.30
CA GLY A 107 6.16 12.03 -6.58
C GLY A 107 4.81 12.05 -7.28
N PHE A 108 3.78 12.68 -6.70
CA PHE A 108 2.41 12.55 -7.19
C PHE A 108 2.23 13.06 -8.63
N ALA A 109 2.93 14.11 -9.02
CA ALA A 109 2.90 14.61 -10.41
C ALA A 109 3.38 13.54 -11.41
N ALA A 110 4.46 12.81 -11.09
CA ALA A 110 4.97 11.74 -11.96
C ALA A 110 4.02 10.52 -11.98
N VAL A 111 3.38 10.20 -10.83
CA VAL A 111 2.36 9.14 -10.74
C VAL A 111 1.15 9.48 -11.60
N SER A 112 0.60 10.70 -11.46
CA SER A 112 -0.52 11.20 -12.25
C SER A 112 -0.21 11.18 -13.75
N ALA A 113 0.98 11.63 -14.14
CA ALA A 113 1.40 11.63 -15.54
C ALA A 113 1.60 10.22 -16.13
N ALA A 114 2.08 9.25 -15.36
CA ALA A 114 2.19 7.87 -15.79
C ALA A 114 0.81 7.19 -15.91
N ALA A 115 -0.11 7.51 -15.00
CA ALA A 115 -1.49 7.06 -15.03
C ALA A 115 -2.26 7.64 -16.25
N GLU A 116 -2.11 8.94 -16.50
CA GLU A 116 -2.73 9.64 -17.64
C GLU A 116 -2.31 9.01 -18.97
N ARG A 117 -1.00 8.73 -19.13
CA ARG A 117 -0.48 8.06 -20.33
C ARG A 117 -0.77 6.57 -20.38
N ASN A 118 -1.38 6.02 -19.35
CA ASN A 118 -1.62 4.58 -19.18
C ASN A 118 -0.34 3.75 -19.40
N SER A 119 0.81 4.23 -18.87
CA SER A 119 2.09 3.52 -18.96
C SER A 119 1.99 2.11 -18.38
N ASP A 120 2.60 1.10 -19.01
CA ASP A 120 2.51 -0.29 -18.54
C ASP A 120 3.40 -0.53 -17.30
N VAL A 121 2.96 0.02 -16.17
CA VAL A 121 3.65 0.02 -14.89
C VAL A 121 2.76 -0.57 -13.81
N LEU A 122 3.29 -1.47 -13.00
CA LEU A 122 2.67 -1.86 -11.73
C LEU A 122 3.22 -0.96 -10.62
N TYR A 123 2.40 -0.06 -10.12
CA TYR A 123 2.77 0.84 -9.03
C TYR A 123 2.24 0.32 -7.69
N ILE A 124 3.13 -0.02 -6.77
CA ILE A 124 2.77 -0.46 -5.41
C ILE A 124 3.23 0.61 -4.43
N MET A 125 2.26 1.27 -3.81
CA MET A 125 2.49 2.15 -2.67
C MET A 125 2.42 1.33 -1.39
N TYR A 126 3.55 1.11 -0.70
CA TYR A 126 3.51 0.61 0.66
C TYR A 126 3.24 1.77 1.61
N ASP A 127 2.07 1.77 2.21
CA ASP A 127 1.58 2.84 3.06
C ASP A 127 1.88 2.53 4.53
N ASN A 128 2.87 3.21 5.07
CA ASN A 128 3.18 3.21 6.49
C ASN A 128 2.76 4.52 7.18
N GLU A 129 2.04 5.36 6.44
CA GLU A 129 1.33 6.55 6.90
C GLU A 129 2.20 7.68 7.46
N ALA A 130 3.47 7.78 7.00
CA ALA A 130 4.35 8.94 7.26
C ALA A 130 5.64 8.88 6.41
N TYR A 131 6.42 9.96 6.39
CA TYR A 131 7.83 9.94 5.99
C TYR A 131 8.65 9.23 7.08
N MET A 132 8.62 7.89 7.09
CA MET A 132 9.17 7.11 8.20
C MET A 132 10.67 7.15 8.29
N ASN A 133 11.35 7.01 7.13
CA ASN A 133 12.81 6.89 7.08
C ASN A 133 13.54 8.14 7.59
N THR A 134 12.96 9.30 7.39
CA THR A 134 13.56 10.58 7.78
C THR A 134 13.23 11.02 9.20
N GLY A 135 12.42 10.27 9.93
CA GLY A 135 12.09 10.53 11.34
C GLY A 135 10.61 10.77 11.61
N ILE A 136 9.73 10.04 10.93
CA ILE A 136 8.28 9.97 11.23
C ILE A 136 7.57 11.33 11.02
N GLN A 137 7.92 12.08 9.97
CA GLN A 137 7.20 13.30 9.62
C GLN A 137 5.87 12.95 8.94
N ARG A 138 4.89 13.82 9.09
CA ARG A 138 3.58 13.63 8.49
C ARG A 138 3.65 13.57 6.95
N SER A 139 2.94 12.64 6.35
CA SER A 139 2.62 12.61 4.92
C SER A 139 1.14 12.95 4.69
N SER A 140 0.72 13.08 3.42
CA SER A 140 -0.70 13.19 3.08
C SER A 140 -1.50 11.94 3.49
N GLU A 141 -0.85 10.75 3.49
CA GLU A 141 -1.47 9.48 3.89
C GLU A 141 -1.52 9.28 5.41
N THR A 142 -0.89 10.15 6.21
CA THR A 142 -1.05 10.12 7.67
C THR A 142 -2.52 10.34 8.02
N PRO A 143 -3.16 9.46 8.82
CA PRO A 143 -4.55 9.62 9.22
C PRO A 143 -4.77 10.86 10.10
N LYS A 144 -5.98 11.41 10.04
CA LYS A 144 -6.41 12.46 10.97
C LYS A 144 -6.29 11.95 12.41
N GLY A 145 -5.81 12.79 13.30
CA GLY A 145 -5.57 12.47 14.71
C GLY A 145 -4.29 11.68 14.99
N ALA A 146 -3.60 11.13 14.00
CA ALA A 146 -2.35 10.42 14.23
C ALA A 146 -1.20 11.37 14.60
N TRP A 147 -0.48 11.01 15.65
CA TRP A 147 0.76 11.67 16.03
C TRP A 147 1.88 11.37 15.03
N THR A 148 2.66 12.37 14.72
CA THR A 148 3.97 12.27 14.07
C THR A 148 4.91 13.32 14.65
N THR A 149 6.21 13.27 14.33
CA THR A 149 7.18 14.27 14.79
C THR A 149 6.87 15.71 14.34
N THR A 150 6.11 15.88 13.26
CA THR A 150 5.66 17.19 12.75
C THR A 150 4.18 17.49 13.04
N THR A 151 3.45 16.57 13.65
CA THR A 151 2.07 16.74 14.12
C THR A 151 1.93 16.24 15.57
N PRO A 152 2.56 16.88 16.55
CA PRO A 152 2.63 16.39 17.92
C PRO A 152 1.26 16.33 18.63
N THR A 153 0.28 17.11 18.18
CA THR A 153 -1.12 17.10 18.68
C THR A 153 -2.07 16.31 17.79
N GLY A 154 -1.53 15.51 16.88
CA GLY A 154 -2.30 14.80 15.85
C GLY A 154 -2.50 15.61 14.58
N LYS A 155 -2.52 14.91 13.44
CA LYS A 155 -2.79 15.53 12.14
C LYS A 155 -4.24 16.04 12.07
N ARG A 156 -4.46 17.24 11.53
CA ARG A 156 -5.78 17.88 11.44
C ARG A 156 -6.53 17.53 10.16
N GLU A 157 -5.79 17.37 9.04
CA GLU A 157 -6.34 17.11 7.73
C GLU A 157 -6.71 15.63 7.57
N ALA A 158 -7.70 15.36 6.72
CA ALA A 158 -8.05 14.01 6.33
C ALA A 158 -6.89 13.32 5.57
N LYS A 159 -6.87 12.00 5.61
CA LYS A 159 -5.97 11.17 4.81
C LYS A 159 -6.31 11.34 3.32
N LYS A 160 -5.28 11.54 2.46
CA LYS A 160 -5.44 11.52 1.01
C LYS A 160 -5.78 10.08 0.56
N ASP A 161 -6.72 9.93 -0.34
CA ASP A 161 -7.06 8.62 -0.92
C ASP A 161 -6.48 8.49 -2.33
N VAL A 162 -5.20 8.12 -2.41
CA VAL A 162 -4.49 7.99 -3.71
C VAL A 162 -5.14 6.92 -4.59
N ALA A 163 -5.68 5.85 -4.00
CA ALA A 163 -6.34 4.79 -4.77
C ALA A 163 -7.59 5.32 -5.50
N LEU A 164 -8.43 6.12 -4.83
CA LEU A 164 -9.61 6.75 -5.46
C LEU A 164 -9.21 7.82 -6.47
N ILE A 165 -8.16 8.59 -6.22
CA ILE A 165 -7.66 9.58 -7.18
C ILE A 165 -7.20 8.89 -8.48
N LEU A 166 -6.45 7.79 -8.37
CA LEU A 166 -5.99 7.04 -9.55
C LEU A 166 -7.14 6.31 -10.26
N LEU A 167 -8.15 5.89 -9.53
CA LEU A 167 -9.37 5.38 -10.14
C LEU A 167 -10.04 6.44 -11.02
N ALA A 168 -10.05 7.71 -10.59
CA ALA A 168 -10.57 8.83 -11.37
C ALA A 168 -9.73 9.15 -12.63
N HIS A 169 -8.49 8.68 -12.74
CA HIS A 169 -7.69 8.74 -13.98
C HIS A 169 -8.17 7.72 -15.04
N GLY A 170 -9.08 6.82 -14.69
CA GLY A 170 -9.56 5.78 -15.63
C GLY A 170 -8.53 4.66 -15.88
N VAL A 171 -7.59 4.44 -14.98
CA VAL A 171 -6.61 3.35 -15.11
C VAL A 171 -7.30 1.98 -15.04
N PRO A 172 -6.79 0.96 -15.74
CA PRO A 172 -7.47 -0.33 -15.87
C PRO A 172 -7.55 -1.14 -14.56
N TYR A 173 -6.63 -0.90 -13.62
CA TYR A 173 -6.60 -1.65 -12.36
C TYR A 173 -6.19 -0.80 -11.17
N VAL A 174 -7.00 -0.82 -10.12
CA VAL A 174 -6.68 -0.24 -8.80
C VAL A 174 -7.11 -1.20 -7.72
N ALA A 175 -6.24 -1.44 -6.74
CA ALA A 175 -6.60 -2.29 -5.60
C ALA A 175 -6.02 -1.75 -4.30
N THR A 176 -6.68 -2.09 -3.19
CA THR A 176 -6.13 -1.98 -1.85
C THR A 176 -5.72 -3.38 -1.37
N ALA A 177 -4.64 -3.47 -0.64
CA ALA A 177 -4.14 -4.72 -0.06
C ALA A 177 -3.60 -4.47 1.34
N ASN A 178 -3.46 -5.53 2.14
CA ASN A 178 -2.99 -5.42 3.52
C ASN A 178 -2.06 -6.59 3.84
N ILE A 179 -0.96 -6.31 4.52
CA ILE A 179 0.08 -7.32 4.82
C ILE A 179 -0.42 -8.49 5.68
N ALA A 180 -1.53 -8.32 6.41
CA ALA A 180 -2.16 -9.40 7.16
C ALA A 180 -2.93 -10.39 6.28
N TYR A 181 -3.13 -10.07 5.01
CA TYR A 181 -3.83 -10.90 4.01
C TYR A 181 -2.91 -11.16 2.79
N PRO A 182 -1.77 -11.87 2.98
CA PRO A 182 -0.75 -12.00 1.96
C PRO A 182 -1.21 -12.75 0.70
N GLN A 183 -2.19 -13.66 0.82
CA GLN A 183 -2.76 -14.36 -0.34
C GLN A 183 -3.62 -13.44 -1.21
N ASP A 184 -4.40 -12.52 -0.59
CA ASP A 184 -5.16 -11.52 -1.33
C ASP A 184 -4.19 -10.58 -2.08
N PHE A 185 -3.13 -10.13 -1.42
CA PHE A 185 -2.11 -9.29 -2.04
C PHE A 185 -1.37 -10.01 -3.17
N TYR A 186 -0.97 -11.28 -2.98
CA TYR A 186 -0.37 -12.11 -4.01
C TYR A 186 -1.25 -12.23 -5.25
N ARG A 187 -2.53 -12.56 -5.05
CA ARG A 187 -3.53 -12.67 -6.14
C ARG A 187 -3.66 -11.35 -6.91
N LYS A 188 -3.71 -10.22 -6.19
CA LYS A 188 -3.82 -8.88 -6.80
C LYS A 188 -2.60 -8.52 -7.62
N ILE A 189 -1.39 -8.85 -7.17
CA ILE A 189 -0.16 -8.67 -7.96
C ILE A 189 -0.21 -9.52 -9.23
N LYS A 190 -0.57 -10.80 -9.11
CA LYS A 190 -0.67 -11.70 -10.28
C LYS A 190 -1.70 -11.15 -11.29
N ARG A 191 -2.89 -10.75 -10.82
CA ARG A 191 -3.91 -10.15 -11.68
C ARG A 191 -3.41 -8.86 -12.35
N ALA A 192 -2.79 -7.96 -11.59
CA ALA A 192 -2.21 -6.73 -12.12
C ALA A 192 -1.15 -6.99 -13.19
N SER A 193 -0.33 -8.05 -13.05
CA SER A 193 0.71 -8.38 -14.03
C SER A 193 0.17 -8.90 -15.38
N GLU A 194 -1.08 -9.33 -15.44
CA GLU A 194 -1.77 -9.77 -16.64
C GLU A 194 -2.41 -8.62 -17.44
N ILE A 195 -2.56 -7.44 -16.79
CA ILE A 195 -3.24 -6.29 -17.35
C ILE A 195 -2.21 -5.34 -17.99
N ARG A 196 -2.47 -4.87 -19.20
CA ARG A 196 -1.70 -3.80 -19.84
C ARG A 196 -2.13 -2.43 -19.37
N GLY A 197 -1.18 -1.51 -19.25
CA GLY A 197 -1.41 -0.14 -18.83
C GLY A 197 -1.01 0.11 -17.38
N PHE A 198 -1.50 1.19 -16.77
CA PHE A 198 -1.13 1.59 -15.41
C PHE A 198 -1.96 0.85 -14.37
N LYS A 199 -1.30 0.13 -13.48
CA LYS A 199 -1.91 -0.61 -12.38
C LYS A 199 -1.42 -0.07 -11.06
N PHE A 200 -2.32 0.13 -10.10
CA PHE A 200 -2.00 0.65 -8.77
C PHE A 200 -2.47 -0.28 -7.66
N ILE A 201 -1.60 -0.54 -6.69
CA ILE A 201 -1.95 -1.26 -5.46
C ILE A 201 -1.54 -0.42 -4.26
N HIS A 202 -2.50 -0.05 -3.42
CA HIS A 202 -2.30 0.55 -2.12
C HIS A 202 -2.13 -0.55 -1.08
N LEU A 203 -0.89 -0.79 -0.63
CA LEU A 203 -0.58 -1.81 0.36
C LEU A 203 -0.47 -1.18 1.76
N PHE A 204 -1.37 -1.53 2.65
CA PHE A 204 -1.30 -1.15 4.06
C PHE A 204 -0.19 -1.90 4.78
N ALA A 205 0.81 -1.17 5.30
CA ALA A 205 2.05 -1.72 5.83
C ALA A 205 2.45 -1.04 7.15
N PRO A 206 1.87 -1.42 8.30
CA PRO A 206 2.16 -0.82 9.60
C PRO A 206 3.64 -0.76 9.93
N CYS A 207 4.04 0.34 10.58
CA CYS A 207 5.42 0.62 10.97
C CYS A 207 5.56 0.64 12.50
N PRO A 208 6.17 -0.39 13.14
CA PRO A 208 6.27 -0.45 14.59
C PRO A 208 6.90 0.79 15.24
N PRO A 209 8.07 1.29 14.80
CA PRO A 209 8.66 2.49 15.41
C PRO A 209 7.83 3.75 15.14
N GLY A 210 7.23 3.87 13.96
CA GLY A 210 6.46 5.06 13.58
C GLY A 210 5.09 5.15 14.26
N TRP A 211 4.46 4.01 14.53
CA TRP A 211 3.14 3.97 15.15
C TRP A 211 3.20 3.63 16.65
N LEU A 212 4.41 3.44 17.17
CA LEU A 212 4.68 3.20 18.59
C LEU A 212 3.97 1.95 19.13
N PHE A 213 4.26 0.79 18.51
CA PHE A 213 3.77 -0.51 18.98
C PHE A 213 4.88 -1.58 18.93
N ASP A 214 4.69 -2.66 19.68
CA ASP A 214 5.64 -3.77 19.72
C ASP A 214 5.76 -4.45 18.35
N PRO A 215 6.99 -4.68 17.82
CA PRO A 215 7.22 -5.31 16.52
C PRO A 215 6.49 -6.65 16.30
N SER A 216 6.22 -7.41 17.35
CA SER A 216 5.48 -8.68 17.27
C SER A 216 4.01 -8.50 16.88
N LEU A 217 3.45 -7.30 17.08
CA LEU A 217 2.04 -6.97 16.82
C LEU A 217 1.75 -6.51 15.38
N THR A 218 2.75 -6.39 14.51
CA THR A 218 2.59 -5.82 13.16
C THR A 218 1.44 -6.43 12.38
N VAL A 219 1.34 -7.75 12.35
CA VAL A 219 0.28 -8.46 11.63
C VAL A 219 -1.07 -8.28 12.32
N GLU A 220 -1.09 -8.21 13.64
CA GLU A 220 -2.31 -7.97 14.41
C GLU A 220 -2.86 -6.55 14.16
N VAL A 221 -2.00 -5.53 14.25
CA VAL A 221 -2.36 -4.13 13.92
C VAL A 221 -2.92 -4.03 12.51
N ALA A 222 -2.26 -4.65 11.55
CA ALA A 222 -2.73 -4.70 10.16
C ALA A 222 -4.10 -5.37 10.02
N ARG A 223 -4.32 -6.49 10.73
CA ARG A 223 -5.59 -7.22 10.72
C ARG A 223 -6.70 -6.40 11.38
N LYS A 224 -6.41 -5.77 12.52
CA LYS A 224 -7.37 -4.91 13.22
C LYS A 224 -7.83 -3.73 12.38
N ALA A 225 -6.96 -3.14 11.56
CA ALA A 225 -7.36 -2.08 10.64
C ALA A 225 -8.49 -2.53 9.69
N VAL A 226 -8.46 -3.77 9.23
CA VAL A 226 -9.53 -4.33 8.38
C VAL A 226 -10.75 -4.70 9.21
N GLU A 227 -10.58 -5.39 10.33
CA GLU A 227 -11.68 -5.86 11.18
C GLU A 227 -12.53 -4.73 11.76
N THR A 228 -11.93 -3.56 12.01
CA THR A 228 -12.63 -2.36 12.50
C THR A 228 -13.17 -1.47 11.37
N GLY A 229 -12.86 -1.81 10.13
CA GLY A 229 -13.30 -1.05 8.95
C GLY A 229 -12.44 0.17 8.61
N VAL A 230 -11.35 0.43 9.34
CA VAL A 230 -10.38 1.51 9.05
C VAL A 230 -9.76 1.35 7.68
N PHE A 231 -9.43 0.12 7.30
CA PHE A 231 -8.89 -0.20 5.98
C PHE A 231 -9.80 -1.18 5.25
N ILE A 232 -10.20 -0.83 4.03
CA ILE A 232 -11.17 -1.59 3.23
C ILE A 232 -10.42 -2.32 2.12
N LEU A 233 -10.58 -3.64 2.02
CA LEU A 233 -10.03 -4.44 0.93
C LEU A 233 -10.99 -4.42 -0.27
N TRP A 234 -10.53 -3.85 -1.37
CA TRP A 234 -11.28 -3.79 -2.62
C TRP A 234 -10.35 -3.84 -3.83
N GLU A 235 -10.90 -4.12 -4.98
CA GLU A 235 -10.25 -4.01 -6.28
C GLU A 235 -11.21 -3.49 -7.34
N TYR A 236 -10.67 -2.67 -8.22
CA TYR A 236 -11.30 -2.25 -9.48
C TYR A 236 -10.54 -2.91 -10.62
N ASP A 237 -11.24 -3.65 -11.45
CA ASP A 237 -10.71 -4.38 -12.60
C ASP A 237 -11.57 -4.09 -13.82
N ASN A 238 -11.05 -3.31 -14.78
CA ASN A 238 -11.68 -2.99 -16.04
C ASN A 238 -13.18 -2.63 -15.96
N GLY A 239 -13.55 -1.72 -15.08
CA GLY A 239 -14.91 -1.20 -14.98
C GLY A 239 -15.71 -1.73 -13.79
N GLU A 240 -15.28 -2.79 -13.13
CA GLU A 240 -15.97 -3.37 -11.98
C GLU A 240 -15.22 -3.16 -10.67
N LEU A 241 -15.87 -2.56 -9.68
CA LEU A 241 -15.34 -2.45 -8.31
C LEU A 241 -15.95 -3.53 -7.42
N LYS A 242 -15.08 -4.34 -6.81
CA LYS A 242 -15.44 -5.43 -5.90
C LYS A 242 -14.80 -5.25 -4.53
N LEU A 243 -15.58 -5.49 -3.47
CA LEU A 243 -15.05 -5.66 -2.12
C LEU A 243 -14.51 -7.08 -1.94
N ASN A 244 -13.29 -7.20 -1.42
CA ASN A 244 -12.67 -8.51 -1.16
C ASN A 244 -12.88 -8.95 0.29
N PRO A 245 -12.93 -10.26 0.57
CA PRO A 245 -12.97 -10.76 1.95
C PRO A 245 -11.71 -10.36 2.74
N PRO A 246 -11.85 -10.01 4.04
CA PRO A 246 -13.09 -10.02 4.81
C PRO A 246 -13.95 -8.75 4.67
N SER A 247 -13.47 -7.70 3.99
CA SER A 247 -14.20 -6.42 3.90
C SER A 247 -15.58 -6.55 3.27
N SER A 248 -15.79 -7.49 2.34
CA SER A 248 -17.12 -7.76 1.77
C SER A 248 -18.16 -8.17 2.82
N ALA A 249 -17.76 -8.85 3.89
CA ALA A 249 -18.64 -9.20 5.00
C ALA A 249 -18.87 -8.05 6.00
N LEU A 250 -17.97 -7.04 6.02
CA LEU A 250 -18.00 -5.88 6.90
C LEU A 250 -18.81 -4.71 6.34
N VAL A 251 -19.46 -4.88 5.20
CA VAL A 251 -20.50 -3.97 4.70
C VAL A 251 -21.60 -3.81 5.75
N ASP A 252 -21.97 -4.91 6.38
CA ASP A 252 -22.79 -4.89 7.59
C ASP A 252 -21.93 -4.33 8.75
N LYS A 253 -22.24 -3.09 9.14
CA LYS A 253 -21.50 -2.39 10.21
C LYS A 253 -21.49 -3.16 11.54
N SER A 254 -22.53 -3.94 11.83
CA SER A 254 -22.64 -4.73 13.07
C SER A 254 -21.55 -5.81 13.19
N ARG A 255 -20.93 -6.20 12.08
CA ARG A 255 -19.83 -7.17 12.02
C ARG A 255 -18.45 -6.53 12.21
N ARG A 256 -18.36 -5.22 12.21
CA ARG A 256 -17.09 -4.52 12.47
C ARG A 256 -16.77 -4.54 13.95
N LYS A 257 -15.51 -4.76 14.27
CA LYS A 257 -15.04 -4.64 15.65
C LYS A 257 -15.01 -3.16 16.08
N PRO A 258 -15.12 -2.88 17.40
CA PRO A 258 -14.98 -1.51 17.91
C PRO A 258 -13.66 -0.88 17.48
N LEU A 259 -13.68 0.38 17.02
CA LEU A 259 -12.49 1.11 16.56
C LEU A 259 -11.39 1.16 17.63
N VAL A 260 -11.78 1.24 18.90
CA VAL A 260 -10.85 1.28 20.02
C VAL A 260 -9.91 0.07 20.11
N GLU A 261 -10.31 -1.10 19.57
CA GLU A 261 -9.44 -2.28 19.52
C GLU A 261 -8.23 -2.07 18.59
N TYR A 262 -8.39 -1.29 17.53
CA TYR A 262 -7.29 -0.90 16.63
C TYR A 262 -6.45 0.22 17.22
N LEU A 263 -7.08 1.25 17.78
CA LEU A 263 -6.39 2.45 18.28
C LEU A 263 -5.49 2.13 19.48
N LYS A 264 -5.95 1.30 20.40
CA LYS A 264 -5.21 0.92 21.62
C LYS A 264 -3.90 0.17 21.36
N LEU A 265 -3.75 -0.45 20.22
CA LEU A 265 -2.52 -1.13 19.85
C LEU A 265 -1.39 -0.17 19.47
N GLN A 266 -1.65 1.14 19.36
CA GLN A 266 -0.74 2.11 18.74
C GLN A 266 -0.59 3.36 19.61
N GLY A 267 0.63 3.63 20.06
CA GLY A 267 0.93 4.81 20.87
C GLY A 267 0.65 6.15 20.16
N ARG A 268 0.68 6.17 18.81
CA ARG A 268 0.38 7.39 18.03
C ARG A 268 -1.05 7.94 18.20
N TYR A 269 -1.94 7.19 18.83
CA TYR A 269 -3.32 7.58 19.12
C TYR A 269 -3.61 7.75 20.63
N ALA A 270 -2.60 7.61 21.50
CA ALA A 270 -2.79 7.64 22.95
C ALA A 270 -3.35 8.97 23.51
N HIS A 271 -3.25 10.06 22.72
CA HIS A 271 -3.72 11.40 23.11
C HIS A 271 -5.15 11.72 22.65
N LEU A 272 -5.82 10.81 21.92
CA LEU A 272 -7.15 11.09 21.38
C LEU A 272 -8.21 11.12 22.48
N SER A 273 -9.07 12.15 22.43
CA SER A 273 -10.29 12.21 23.23
C SER A 273 -11.40 11.32 22.67
N GLU A 274 -12.40 11.02 23.49
CA GLU A 274 -13.58 10.25 23.06
C GLU A 274 -14.30 10.92 21.88
N ASP A 275 -14.41 12.26 21.87
CA ASP A 275 -15.01 13.02 20.76
C ASP A 275 -14.21 12.86 19.45
N GLN A 276 -12.87 12.85 19.54
CA GLN A 276 -12.02 12.63 18.38
C GLN A 276 -12.16 11.20 17.84
N ILE A 277 -12.27 10.21 18.72
CA ILE A 277 -12.52 8.81 18.32
C ILE A 277 -13.86 8.69 17.61
N LYS A 278 -14.92 9.33 18.14
CA LYS A 278 -16.24 9.36 17.49
C LYS A 278 -16.20 10.02 16.11
N GLN A 279 -15.46 11.13 15.96
CA GLN A 279 -15.26 11.75 14.65
C GLN A 279 -14.55 10.82 13.65
N MET A 280 -13.58 10.05 14.12
CA MET A 280 -12.91 9.04 13.27
C MET A 280 -13.89 7.93 12.84
N GLU A 281 -14.76 7.46 13.71
CA GLU A 281 -15.80 6.47 13.35
C GLU A 281 -16.75 7.01 12.28
N GLU A 282 -17.16 8.27 12.39
CA GLU A 282 -18.00 8.93 11.38
C GLU A 282 -17.27 9.09 10.03
N GLU A 283 -15.97 9.38 10.05
CA GLU A 283 -15.14 9.46 8.81
C GLU A 283 -15.00 8.07 8.15
N ILE A 284 -14.79 7.02 8.94
CA ILE A 284 -14.74 5.64 8.46
C ILE A 284 -16.09 5.28 7.79
N ASP A 285 -17.21 5.58 8.44
CA ASP A 285 -18.54 5.30 7.89
C ASP A 285 -18.80 6.06 6.58
N ARG A 286 -18.43 7.34 6.50
CA ARG A 286 -18.52 8.12 5.27
C ARG A 286 -17.71 7.51 4.13
N ARG A 287 -16.50 7.03 4.42
CA ARG A 287 -15.64 6.37 3.42
C ARG A 287 -16.27 5.07 2.92
N TRP A 288 -16.83 4.26 3.81
CA TRP A 288 -17.57 3.05 3.45
C TRP A 288 -18.76 3.36 2.54
N GLN A 289 -19.59 4.34 2.93
CA GLN A 289 -20.76 4.75 2.13
C GLN A 289 -20.34 5.25 0.74
N PHE A 290 -19.29 6.07 0.67
CA PHE A 290 -18.77 6.56 -0.61
C PHE A 290 -18.35 5.40 -1.53
N LEU A 291 -17.54 4.47 -1.02
CA LEU A 291 -17.06 3.34 -1.79
C LEU A 291 -18.20 2.42 -2.25
N LEU A 292 -19.20 2.18 -1.40
CA LEU A 292 -20.37 1.36 -1.75
C LEU A 292 -21.21 2.00 -2.85
N ARG A 293 -21.44 3.32 -2.79
CA ARG A 293 -22.13 4.05 -3.86
C ARG A 293 -21.36 4.00 -5.17
N PHE A 294 -20.04 4.16 -5.11
CA PHE A 294 -19.17 4.04 -6.28
C PHE A 294 -19.23 2.63 -6.89
N ALA A 295 -19.16 1.59 -6.07
CA ALA A 295 -19.26 0.19 -6.51
C ALA A 295 -20.60 -0.13 -7.19
N GLN A 296 -21.69 0.51 -6.76
CA GLN A 296 -23.01 0.37 -7.41
C GLN A 296 -23.05 1.09 -8.77
N ALA A 297 -22.44 2.28 -8.86
CA ALA A 297 -22.39 3.05 -10.10
C ALA A 297 -21.45 2.46 -11.16
N ALA A 298 -20.38 1.80 -10.73
CA ALA A 298 -19.37 1.18 -11.59
C ALA A 298 -19.78 -0.23 -12.11
N ARG A 299 -20.98 -0.72 -11.82
CA ARG A 299 -21.47 -1.97 -12.41
C ARG A 299 -21.80 -1.73 -13.89
N PRO A 300 -21.35 -2.59 -14.81
CA PRO A 300 -21.85 -2.53 -16.19
C PRO A 300 -23.38 -2.54 -16.15
N ARG A 301 -24.02 -1.60 -16.85
CA ARG A 301 -25.47 -1.70 -17.08
C ARG A 301 -25.70 -2.96 -17.90
N ALA A 302 -26.47 -3.90 -17.35
CA ALA A 302 -26.85 -5.16 -17.97
C ALA A 302 -27.56 -4.90 -19.31
#